data_c36fde17a47b7e32796785974b42e04a
#
_entry.id   c36fde17a47b7e32796785974b42e04a
#
_cell.length_a   1.000
_cell.length_b   1.000
_cell.length_c   1.000
_cell.angle_alpha   90.00
_cell.angle_beta   90.00
_cell.angle_gamma   90.00
#
_symmetry.space_group_name_H-M   'P 1'
#
loop_
_entity.id
_entity.type
_entity.pdbx_description
1 polymer ?
#
loop_
_entity_poly.entity_id
_entity_poly.type
_entity_poly.pdbx_seq_one_letter_code
_entity_poly.pdbx_strand_id
1 'polypeptide(L)'
;MHRIDRTDQGWELALDRGSLTAAHVVIATGSDAEPFLPDWPGLDSFGGTVIHAGQFRNVAEAADRDVLVVGPGNSGVDLLGYLAASNAGRLWLSARSGMTVTPRRLGGVPLHPVSLTLRRLPVRWQDITARAVQRLAFGDLGRFGYPQPALGPFTRQRADGVTIAVDDGFARALKTGRVVMKPGIDRFDGRLVRFTDGTSCAPHTVICATGYRPGIETLAGHLVALDRRGMPAFTGAESSPGVPGPVVLRPG
;
A
#
# COMPACT_ATOMS: atom_id res chain seq x y z
N MET A 1 23.67 -3.11 1.59
CA MET A 1 23.96 -3.72 0.25
C MET A 1 23.33 -2.82 -0.80
N HIS A 2 24.15 -2.39 -1.81
CA HIS A 2 23.73 -1.37 -2.76
C HIS A 2 23.61 -1.88 -4.18
N ARG A 3 24.35 -2.96 -4.50
CA ARG A 3 24.43 -3.45 -5.87
C ARG A 3 24.86 -4.92 -5.91
N ILE A 4 24.36 -5.65 -6.89
CA ILE A 4 24.75 -7.02 -7.19
C ILE A 4 25.25 -7.03 -8.63
N ASP A 5 26.47 -7.48 -8.85
CA ASP A 5 27.08 -7.60 -10.17
C ASP A 5 27.47 -9.05 -10.45
N ARG A 6 27.48 -9.40 -11.74
CA ARG A 6 27.96 -10.72 -12.18
C ARG A 6 29.46 -10.65 -12.49
N THR A 7 30.19 -11.67 -12.06
CA THR A 7 31.61 -11.85 -12.36
C THR A 7 31.85 -13.21 -13.03
N ASP A 8 33.05 -13.44 -13.54
CA ASP A 8 33.43 -14.72 -14.15
C ASP A 8 33.42 -15.89 -13.15
N GLN A 9 33.53 -15.59 -11.85
CA GLN A 9 33.55 -16.57 -10.76
C GLN A 9 32.24 -16.67 -9.97
N GLY A 10 31.16 -15.98 -10.39
CA GLY A 10 29.88 -15.94 -9.68
C GLY A 10 29.30 -14.54 -9.58
N TRP A 11 29.10 -14.09 -8.36
CA TRP A 11 28.42 -12.83 -8.04
C TRP A 11 29.25 -12.00 -7.06
N GLU A 12 29.29 -10.71 -7.27
CA GLU A 12 29.83 -9.74 -6.32
C GLU A 12 28.69 -8.86 -5.77
N LEU A 13 28.63 -8.73 -4.45
CA LEU A 13 27.67 -7.93 -3.74
C LEU A 13 28.37 -6.75 -3.10
N ALA A 14 28.07 -5.53 -3.56
CA ALA A 14 28.57 -4.31 -2.95
C ALA A 14 27.82 -4.00 -1.66
N LEU A 15 28.54 -3.91 -0.55
CA LEU A 15 28.02 -3.62 0.78
C LEU A 15 28.43 -2.21 1.21
N ASP A 16 27.88 -1.72 2.32
CA ASP A 16 28.27 -0.44 2.94
C ASP A 16 29.76 -0.42 3.34
N ARG A 17 30.31 -1.59 3.62
CA ARG A 17 31.74 -1.77 3.94
C ARG A 17 32.29 -2.96 3.18
N GLY A 18 32.87 -2.69 1.99
CA GLY A 18 33.52 -3.71 1.16
C GLY A 18 32.57 -4.46 0.23
N SER A 19 33.01 -5.62 -0.26
CA SER A 19 32.24 -6.49 -1.12
C SER A 19 32.26 -7.94 -0.62
N LEU A 20 31.26 -8.72 -1.05
CA LEU A 20 31.15 -10.15 -0.80
C LEU A 20 31.00 -10.88 -2.13
N THR A 21 31.77 -11.95 -2.31
CA THR A 21 31.60 -12.83 -3.47
C THR A 21 30.79 -14.07 -3.11
N ALA A 22 29.93 -14.53 -4.02
CA ALA A 22 29.08 -15.70 -3.83
C ALA A 22 28.90 -16.47 -5.15
N ALA A 23 28.85 -17.81 -5.07
CA ALA A 23 28.53 -18.64 -6.22
C ALA A 23 27.09 -18.46 -6.69
N HIS A 24 26.18 -18.22 -5.75
CA HIS A 24 24.74 -18.04 -5.99
C HIS A 24 24.19 -16.93 -5.10
N VAL A 25 23.22 -16.15 -5.64
CA VAL A 25 22.52 -15.10 -4.91
C VAL A 25 21.01 -15.33 -5.02
N VAL A 26 20.32 -15.28 -3.88
CA VAL A 26 18.85 -15.31 -3.82
C VAL A 26 18.37 -13.97 -3.31
N ILE A 27 17.61 -13.24 -4.12
CA ILE A 27 16.96 -11.99 -3.73
C ILE A 27 15.59 -12.32 -3.13
N ALA A 28 15.42 -12.10 -1.84
CA ALA A 28 14.19 -12.40 -1.08
C ALA A 28 13.76 -11.17 -0.25
N THR A 29 13.90 -9.97 -0.82
CA THR A 29 13.63 -8.68 -0.14
C THR A 29 12.15 -8.33 -0.07
N GLY A 30 11.27 -9.10 -0.71
CA GLY A 30 9.84 -8.82 -0.77
C GLY A 30 9.50 -7.65 -1.69
N SER A 31 8.23 -7.21 -1.63
CA SER A 31 7.68 -6.11 -2.41
C SER A 31 7.69 -4.76 -1.68
N ASP A 32 7.93 -4.77 -0.37
CA ASP A 32 7.70 -3.64 0.52
C ASP A 32 9.02 -3.14 1.15
N ALA A 33 10.08 -3.01 0.33
CA ALA A 33 11.40 -2.64 0.81
C ALA A 33 11.56 -1.12 1.00
N GLU A 34 11.05 -0.32 0.09
CA GLU A 34 11.24 1.13 0.09
C GLU A 34 9.88 1.86 0.24
N PRO A 35 9.68 2.66 1.30
CA PRO A 35 8.48 3.48 1.46
C PRO A 35 8.30 4.42 0.27
N PHE A 36 7.08 4.43 -0.30
CA PHE A 36 6.77 5.32 -1.43
C PHE A 36 6.06 6.59 -0.94
N LEU A 37 6.72 7.73 -1.10
CA LEU A 37 6.15 9.06 -0.89
C LEU A 37 5.95 9.70 -2.26
N PRO A 38 4.70 10.02 -2.66
CA PRO A 38 4.46 10.77 -3.89
C PRO A 38 5.06 12.17 -3.80
N ASP A 39 5.52 12.66 -4.94
CA ASP A 39 5.98 14.04 -5.08
C ASP A 39 4.76 14.94 -5.40
N TRP A 40 4.40 15.80 -4.47
CA TRP A 40 3.35 16.80 -4.66
C TRP A 40 3.93 18.19 -4.70
N PRO A 41 3.42 19.08 -5.55
CA PRO A 41 3.82 20.48 -5.56
C PRO A 41 3.68 21.11 -4.16
N GLY A 42 4.72 21.79 -3.70
CA GLY A 42 4.72 22.50 -2.43
C GLY A 42 4.94 21.63 -1.18
N LEU A 43 5.22 20.34 -1.33
CA LEU A 43 5.43 19.42 -0.21
C LEU A 43 6.58 19.89 0.72
N ASP A 44 7.69 20.34 0.15
CA ASP A 44 8.87 20.80 0.91
C ASP A 44 8.60 22.04 1.77
N SER A 45 7.58 22.83 1.41
CA SER A 45 7.17 24.03 2.13
C SER A 45 6.02 23.79 3.12
N PHE A 46 5.58 22.54 3.29
CA PHE A 46 4.47 22.21 4.17
C PHE A 46 4.84 22.47 5.64
N GLY A 47 4.05 23.27 6.32
CA GLY A 47 4.28 23.66 7.72
C GLY A 47 3.85 22.63 8.77
N GLY A 48 3.47 21.42 8.37
CA GLY A 48 3.15 20.28 9.22
C GLY A 48 4.18 19.17 9.09
N THR A 49 3.84 17.99 9.61
CA THR A 49 4.68 16.79 9.52
C THR A 49 4.16 15.87 8.41
N VAL A 50 5.05 15.38 7.54
CA VAL A 50 4.73 14.34 6.55
C VAL A 50 5.58 13.11 6.84
N ILE A 51 4.93 11.96 7.02
CA ILE A 51 5.60 10.68 7.29
C ILE A 51 4.97 9.56 6.47
N HIS A 52 5.74 8.52 6.19
CA HIS A 52 5.19 7.29 5.66
C HIS A 52 4.53 6.45 6.78
N ALA A 53 3.47 5.70 6.44
CA ALA A 53 2.76 4.84 7.40
C ALA A 53 3.68 3.87 8.16
N GLY A 54 4.74 3.38 7.52
CA GLY A 54 5.77 2.53 8.15
C GLY A 54 6.61 3.23 9.23
N GLN A 55 6.58 4.55 9.30
CA GLN A 55 7.28 5.35 10.33
C GLN A 55 6.37 5.71 11.52
N PHE A 56 5.05 5.62 11.35
CA PHE A 56 4.10 5.88 12.42
C PHE A 56 4.12 4.74 13.44
N ARG A 57 4.47 5.02 14.68
CA ARG A 57 4.69 3.99 15.71
C ARG A 57 3.62 3.94 16.78
N ASN A 58 3.03 5.08 17.13
CA ASN A 58 2.12 5.16 18.25
C ASN A 58 0.98 6.14 17.99
N VAL A 59 -0.26 5.73 18.24
CA VAL A 59 -1.44 6.59 18.12
C VAL A 59 -1.43 7.75 19.11
N ALA A 60 -0.70 7.65 20.22
CA ALA A 60 -0.54 8.75 21.16
C ALA A 60 0.17 9.98 20.57
N GLU A 61 0.98 9.79 19.51
CA GLU A 61 1.61 10.89 18.77
C GLU A 61 0.60 11.77 18.03
N ALA A 62 -0.60 11.25 17.80
CA ALA A 62 -1.72 11.93 17.16
C ALA A 62 -2.73 12.51 18.16
N ALA A 63 -2.47 12.45 19.48
CA ALA A 63 -3.37 12.98 20.48
C ALA A 63 -3.62 14.47 20.24
N ASP A 64 -4.90 14.87 20.18
CA ASP A 64 -5.39 16.23 19.92
C ASP A 64 -4.86 16.86 18.61
N ARG A 65 -4.29 16.04 17.70
CA ARG A 65 -3.77 16.48 16.42
C ARG A 65 -4.70 16.07 15.28
N ASP A 66 -4.88 16.99 14.35
CA ASP A 66 -5.60 16.73 13.09
C ASP A 66 -4.70 15.92 12.14
N VAL A 67 -5.21 14.81 11.62
CA VAL A 67 -4.43 13.87 10.80
C VAL A 67 -5.10 13.63 9.45
N LEU A 68 -4.32 13.76 8.39
CA LEU A 68 -4.69 13.31 7.04
C LEU A 68 -3.96 12.02 6.72
N VAL A 69 -4.69 10.94 6.49
CA VAL A 69 -4.15 9.69 5.95
C VAL A 69 -4.32 9.69 4.44
N VAL A 70 -3.27 9.35 3.70
CA VAL A 70 -3.28 9.31 2.23
C VAL A 70 -3.15 7.86 1.75
N GLY A 71 -4.18 7.37 1.10
CA GLY A 71 -4.25 6.01 0.56
C GLY A 71 -5.19 5.09 1.34
N PRO A 72 -6.15 4.43 0.64
CA PRO A 72 -7.16 3.59 1.25
C PRO A 72 -6.74 2.11 1.37
N GLY A 73 -5.42 1.83 1.30
CA GLY A 73 -4.85 0.47 1.44
C GLY A 73 -5.00 -0.08 2.86
N ASN A 74 -4.51 -1.32 3.08
CA ASN A 74 -4.54 -1.95 4.40
C ASN A 74 -4.00 -1.03 5.49
N SER A 75 -2.79 -0.48 5.29
CA SER A 75 -2.17 0.42 6.28
C SER A 75 -3.02 1.67 6.55
N GLY A 76 -3.66 2.25 5.52
CA GLY A 76 -4.50 3.44 5.69
C GLY A 76 -5.80 3.14 6.44
N VAL A 77 -6.44 2.02 6.13
CA VAL A 77 -7.67 1.55 6.78
C VAL A 77 -7.40 1.19 8.24
N ASP A 78 -6.34 0.42 8.52
CA ASP A 78 -5.94 0.06 9.87
C ASP A 78 -5.61 1.28 10.73
N LEU A 79 -4.77 2.19 10.21
CA LEU A 79 -4.41 3.43 10.90
C LEU A 79 -5.63 4.27 11.26
N LEU A 80 -6.57 4.43 10.32
CA LEU A 80 -7.79 5.19 10.59
C LEU A 80 -8.70 4.51 11.59
N GLY A 81 -8.75 3.17 11.61
CA GLY A 81 -9.44 2.42 12.64
C GLY A 81 -8.88 2.70 14.05
N TYR A 82 -7.55 2.66 14.20
CA TYR A 82 -6.88 2.95 15.48
C TYR A 82 -6.98 4.44 15.87
N LEU A 83 -6.74 5.35 14.93
CA LEU A 83 -6.85 6.79 15.19
C LEU A 83 -8.29 7.21 15.55
N ALA A 84 -9.29 6.60 14.92
CA ALA A 84 -10.68 6.90 15.23
C ALA A 84 -11.11 6.43 16.63
N ALA A 85 -10.46 5.40 17.16
CA ALA A 85 -10.65 4.90 18.51
C ALA A 85 -9.84 5.65 19.58
N SER A 86 -8.93 6.53 19.17
CA SER A 86 -8.08 7.35 20.03
C SER A 86 -8.65 8.76 20.22
N ASN A 87 -7.93 9.59 21.00
CA ASN A 87 -8.20 11.03 21.17
C ASN A 87 -7.54 11.89 20.08
N ALA A 88 -7.25 11.36 18.89
CA ALA A 88 -6.80 12.16 17.76
C ALA A 88 -7.82 13.27 17.42
N GLY A 89 -7.36 14.38 16.88
CA GLY A 89 -8.20 15.48 16.40
C GLY A 89 -9.06 15.06 15.20
N ARG A 90 -9.27 15.94 14.24
CA ARG A 90 -10.00 15.64 13.00
C ARG A 90 -9.23 14.63 12.15
N LEU A 91 -9.96 13.71 11.53
CA LEU A 91 -9.40 12.67 10.68
C LEU A 91 -9.92 12.79 9.26
N TRP A 92 -9.01 12.79 8.30
CA TRP A 92 -9.35 12.73 6.88
C TRP A 92 -8.67 11.53 6.21
N LEU A 93 -9.34 10.97 5.20
CA LEU A 93 -8.76 10.02 4.27
C LEU A 93 -8.77 10.62 2.87
N SER A 94 -7.59 10.83 2.29
CA SER A 94 -7.48 11.18 0.87
C SER A 94 -7.32 9.92 0.03
N ALA A 95 -8.22 9.73 -0.94
CA ALA A 95 -8.18 8.60 -1.86
C ALA A 95 -8.60 9.00 -3.28
N ARG A 96 -7.75 8.69 -4.26
CA ARG A 96 -8.05 8.87 -5.71
C ARG A 96 -9.02 7.80 -6.22
N SER A 97 -8.92 6.61 -5.69
CA SER A 97 -9.79 5.47 -6.00
C SER A 97 -10.00 4.65 -4.75
N GLY A 98 -11.16 4.03 -4.62
CA GLY A 98 -11.43 3.15 -3.50
C GLY A 98 -10.75 1.79 -3.61
N MET A 99 -10.79 1.07 -2.51
CA MET A 99 -10.46 -0.35 -2.43
C MET A 99 -11.67 -1.12 -1.91
N THR A 100 -11.74 -2.40 -2.20
CA THR A 100 -12.70 -3.27 -1.53
C THR A 100 -12.23 -3.48 -0.09
N VAL A 101 -13.11 -3.16 0.85
CA VAL A 101 -12.87 -3.31 2.29
C VAL A 101 -13.69 -4.49 2.78
N THR A 102 -13.07 -5.43 3.46
CA THR A 102 -13.75 -6.60 4.02
C THR A 102 -13.57 -6.67 5.52
N PRO A 103 -14.55 -7.14 6.29
CA PRO A 103 -14.35 -7.32 7.71
C PRO A 103 -13.39 -8.48 7.96
N ARG A 104 -12.65 -8.44 9.06
CA ARG A 104 -11.82 -9.55 9.51
C ARG A 104 -12.65 -10.81 9.80
N ARG A 105 -13.86 -10.61 10.35
CA ARG A 105 -14.84 -11.65 10.66
C ARG A 105 -16.24 -11.24 10.20
N LEU A 106 -17.02 -12.22 9.75
CA LEU A 106 -18.44 -12.04 9.44
C LEU A 106 -19.26 -13.06 10.23
N GLY A 107 -20.16 -12.59 11.09
CA GLY A 107 -20.93 -13.48 11.97
C GLY A 107 -20.06 -14.38 12.87
N GLY A 108 -18.90 -13.89 13.31
CA GLY A 108 -17.94 -14.65 14.10
C GLY A 108 -16.95 -15.52 13.28
N VAL A 109 -17.23 -15.74 11.98
CA VAL A 109 -16.38 -16.57 11.10
C VAL A 109 -15.22 -15.74 10.54
N PRO A 110 -13.94 -16.16 10.70
CA PRO A 110 -12.82 -15.50 10.07
C PRO A 110 -12.91 -15.63 8.54
N LEU A 111 -12.73 -14.52 7.80
CA LEU A 111 -12.87 -14.54 6.33
C LEU A 111 -11.61 -14.97 5.60
N HIS A 112 -10.44 -14.91 6.23
CA HIS A 112 -9.19 -15.27 5.57
C HIS A 112 -9.16 -16.76 5.11
N PRO A 113 -9.49 -17.77 5.93
CA PRO A 113 -9.58 -19.16 5.46
C PRO A 113 -10.62 -19.34 4.34
N VAL A 114 -11.75 -18.65 4.43
CA VAL A 114 -12.81 -18.69 3.40
C VAL A 114 -12.29 -18.16 2.07
N SER A 115 -11.52 -17.06 2.08
CA SER A 115 -10.93 -16.51 0.86
C SER A 115 -9.95 -17.47 0.17
N LEU A 116 -9.25 -18.31 0.92
CA LEU A 116 -8.36 -19.32 0.36
C LEU A 116 -9.13 -20.42 -0.42
N THR A 117 -10.28 -20.84 0.09
CA THR A 117 -11.12 -21.83 -0.62
C THR A 117 -11.73 -21.23 -1.90
N LEU A 118 -12.07 -19.94 -1.86
CA LEU A 118 -12.62 -19.22 -3.03
C LEU A 118 -11.61 -19.03 -4.16
N ARG A 119 -10.29 -19.18 -3.93
CA ARG A 119 -9.27 -19.09 -4.97
C ARG A 119 -9.45 -20.08 -6.12
N ARG A 120 -10.18 -21.17 -5.90
CA ARG A 120 -10.51 -22.18 -6.93
C ARG A 120 -11.58 -21.71 -7.92
N LEU A 121 -12.33 -20.66 -7.58
CA LEU A 121 -13.35 -20.09 -8.46
C LEU A 121 -12.72 -19.17 -9.53
N PRO A 122 -13.39 -19.00 -10.69
CA PRO A 122 -13.03 -17.95 -11.64
C PRO A 122 -13.00 -16.58 -10.96
N VAL A 123 -12.05 -15.71 -11.35
CA VAL A 123 -11.79 -14.42 -10.67
C VAL A 123 -13.03 -13.52 -10.57
N ARG A 124 -13.88 -13.55 -11.59
CA ARG A 124 -15.15 -12.80 -11.57
C ARG A 124 -16.06 -13.16 -10.40
N TRP A 125 -16.12 -14.45 -10.04
CA TRP A 125 -16.92 -14.90 -8.90
C TRP A 125 -16.28 -14.52 -7.57
N GLN A 126 -14.96 -14.56 -7.49
CA GLN A 126 -14.23 -14.07 -6.33
C GLN A 126 -14.51 -12.57 -6.11
N ASP A 127 -14.52 -11.77 -7.19
CA ASP A 127 -14.82 -10.34 -7.13
C ASP A 127 -16.25 -10.05 -6.69
N ILE A 128 -17.22 -10.79 -7.24
CA ILE A 128 -18.63 -10.67 -6.86
C ILE A 128 -18.81 -11.01 -5.37
N THR A 129 -18.22 -12.11 -4.92
CA THR A 129 -18.30 -12.55 -3.52
C THR A 129 -17.71 -11.51 -2.56
N ALA A 130 -16.53 -10.97 -2.87
CA ALA A 130 -15.90 -9.96 -2.02
C ALA A 130 -16.73 -8.66 -1.93
N ARG A 131 -17.29 -8.21 -3.05
CA ARG A 131 -18.21 -7.05 -3.08
C ARG A 131 -19.49 -7.31 -2.29
N ALA A 132 -20.06 -8.53 -2.40
CA ALA A 132 -21.25 -8.93 -1.65
C ALA A 132 -20.95 -8.96 -0.14
N VAL A 133 -19.80 -9.49 0.27
CA VAL A 133 -19.35 -9.50 1.67
C VAL A 133 -19.18 -8.07 2.19
N GLN A 134 -18.52 -7.18 1.43
CA GLN A 134 -18.42 -5.76 1.80
C GLN A 134 -19.79 -5.14 2.00
N ARG A 135 -20.70 -5.35 1.05
CA ARG A 135 -22.03 -4.75 1.09
C ARG A 135 -22.89 -5.29 2.24
N LEU A 136 -22.76 -6.58 2.54
CA LEU A 136 -23.44 -7.22 3.67
C LEU A 136 -22.92 -6.71 5.02
N ALA A 137 -21.59 -6.59 5.15
CA ALA A 137 -20.95 -6.17 6.40
C ALA A 137 -21.10 -4.66 6.66
N PHE A 138 -20.91 -3.85 5.64
CA PHE A 138 -20.75 -2.40 5.79
C PHE A 138 -21.83 -1.58 5.07
N GLY A 139 -22.65 -2.20 4.23
CA GLY A 139 -23.58 -1.47 3.37
C GLY A 139 -22.86 -0.73 2.23
N ASP A 140 -23.49 0.35 1.76
CA ASP A 140 -22.92 1.19 0.70
C ASP A 140 -22.03 2.30 1.29
N LEU A 141 -20.73 2.10 1.26
CA LEU A 141 -19.76 3.10 1.73
C LEU A 141 -19.69 4.33 0.80
N GLY A 142 -20.15 4.21 -0.45
CA GLY A 142 -20.24 5.35 -1.38
C GLY A 142 -21.09 6.50 -0.86
N ARG A 143 -22.13 6.21 -0.07
CA ARG A 143 -22.97 7.24 0.57
C ARG A 143 -22.21 8.13 1.55
N PHE A 144 -21.06 7.69 2.00
CA PHE A 144 -20.17 8.42 2.91
C PHE A 144 -18.94 8.97 2.19
N GLY A 145 -19.00 9.05 0.83
CA GLY A 145 -17.93 9.60 0.00
C GLY A 145 -16.78 8.64 -0.30
N TYR A 146 -16.86 7.36 0.14
CA TYR A 146 -15.80 6.40 -0.15
C TYR A 146 -15.84 5.99 -1.63
N PRO A 147 -14.75 6.20 -2.42
CA PRO A 147 -14.77 5.91 -3.84
C PRO A 147 -15.01 4.42 -4.10
N GLN A 148 -15.83 4.11 -5.09
CA GLN A 148 -16.02 2.72 -5.51
C GLN A 148 -14.85 2.28 -6.43
N PRO A 149 -14.25 1.11 -6.20
CA PRO A 149 -13.21 0.61 -7.09
C PRO A 149 -13.80 0.22 -8.45
N ALA A 150 -13.16 0.67 -9.54
CA ALA A 150 -13.59 0.35 -10.91
C ALA A 150 -13.49 -1.15 -11.20
N LEU A 151 -12.40 -1.78 -10.75
CA LEU A 151 -12.17 -3.21 -10.91
C LEU A 151 -12.56 -3.99 -9.65
N GLY A 152 -12.88 -5.27 -9.81
CA GLY A 152 -13.03 -6.17 -8.69
C GLY A 152 -11.70 -6.38 -7.94
N PRO A 153 -11.75 -6.71 -6.65
CA PRO A 153 -10.56 -6.75 -5.81
C PRO A 153 -9.54 -7.80 -6.26
N PHE A 154 -9.97 -8.98 -6.66
CA PHE A 154 -9.06 -10.05 -7.11
C PHE A 154 -8.55 -9.81 -8.53
N THR A 155 -9.39 -9.20 -9.40
CA THR A 155 -8.95 -8.71 -10.71
C THR A 155 -7.87 -7.67 -10.54
N ARG A 156 -8.06 -6.70 -9.64
CA ARG A 156 -7.08 -5.65 -9.35
C ARG A 156 -5.80 -6.20 -8.72
N GLN A 157 -5.94 -7.18 -7.82
CA GLN A 157 -4.78 -7.84 -7.22
C GLN A 157 -3.88 -8.50 -8.27
N ARG A 158 -4.49 -9.14 -9.29
CA ARG A 158 -3.72 -9.75 -10.40
C ARG A 158 -3.11 -8.71 -11.33
N ALA A 159 -3.83 -7.63 -11.64
CA ALA A 159 -3.35 -6.58 -12.54
C ALA A 159 -2.29 -5.68 -11.89
N ASP A 160 -2.56 -5.22 -10.66
CA ASP A 160 -1.81 -4.14 -10.02
C ASP A 160 -1.11 -4.57 -8.73
N GLY A 161 -1.26 -5.83 -8.28
CA GLY A 161 -0.76 -6.31 -6.99
C GLY A 161 -1.44 -5.68 -5.76
N VAL A 162 -2.51 -4.91 -5.97
CA VAL A 162 -3.23 -4.22 -4.89
C VAL A 162 -4.11 -5.20 -4.13
N THR A 163 -3.88 -5.35 -2.83
CA THR A 163 -4.61 -6.28 -1.96
C THR A 163 -5.95 -5.71 -1.50
N ILE A 164 -6.84 -6.59 -1.00
CA ILE A 164 -8.09 -6.20 -0.33
C ILE A 164 -7.74 -5.61 1.04
N ALA A 165 -8.38 -4.50 1.41
CA ALA A 165 -8.22 -3.95 2.74
C ALA A 165 -9.09 -4.71 3.76
N VAL A 166 -8.50 -5.03 4.92
CA VAL A 166 -9.21 -5.67 6.03
C VAL A 166 -9.52 -4.61 7.07
N ASP A 167 -10.79 -4.52 7.46
CA ASP A 167 -11.27 -3.48 8.37
C ASP A 167 -11.47 -3.99 9.80
N ASP A 168 -11.01 -3.18 10.76
CA ASP A 168 -11.20 -3.33 12.19
C ASP A 168 -11.76 -2.05 12.85
N GLY A 169 -12.49 -1.19 12.11
CA GLY A 169 -13.10 0.01 12.69
C GLY A 169 -13.24 1.19 11.75
N PHE A 170 -12.52 1.22 10.63
CA PHE A 170 -12.59 2.29 9.65
C PHE A 170 -14.00 2.51 9.08
N ALA A 171 -14.69 1.44 8.66
CA ALA A 171 -16.03 1.56 8.10
C ALA A 171 -17.03 2.16 9.09
N ARG A 172 -16.88 1.86 10.40
CA ARG A 172 -17.66 2.51 11.45
C ARG A 172 -17.29 3.98 11.55
N ALA A 173 -16.00 4.31 11.63
CA ALA A 173 -15.52 5.67 11.74
C ALA A 173 -15.96 6.55 10.57
N LEU A 174 -15.97 5.99 9.36
CA LEU A 174 -16.48 6.66 8.17
C LEU A 174 -18.00 6.94 8.28
N LYS A 175 -18.78 5.93 8.65
CA LYS A 175 -20.25 6.06 8.79
C LYS A 175 -20.68 7.04 9.86
N THR A 176 -19.92 7.15 10.93
CA THR A 176 -20.20 8.10 12.03
C THR A 176 -19.68 9.51 11.75
N GLY A 177 -19.02 9.74 10.61
CA GLY A 177 -18.40 11.03 10.29
C GLY A 177 -17.12 11.33 11.07
N ARG A 178 -16.60 10.36 11.84
CA ARG A 178 -15.32 10.50 12.55
C ARG A 178 -14.14 10.61 11.58
N VAL A 179 -14.24 9.94 10.42
CA VAL A 179 -13.33 10.06 9.28
C VAL A 179 -14.09 10.72 8.13
N VAL A 180 -13.51 11.78 7.58
CA VAL A 180 -14.06 12.52 6.43
C VAL A 180 -13.27 12.20 5.18
N MET A 181 -13.95 11.83 4.11
CA MET A 181 -13.32 11.55 2.82
C MET A 181 -12.88 12.83 2.11
N LYS A 182 -11.73 12.75 1.45
CA LYS A 182 -11.17 13.75 0.55
C LYS A 182 -10.70 13.07 -0.75
N PRO A 183 -10.79 13.75 -1.90
CA PRO A 183 -10.24 13.23 -3.14
C PRO A 183 -8.72 13.26 -3.14
N GLY A 184 -8.08 13.05 -4.31
CA GLY A 184 -6.63 13.11 -4.42
C GLY A 184 -6.06 14.47 -4.03
N ILE A 185 -4.87 14.48 -3.46
CA ILE A 185 -4.12 15.71 -3.20
C ILE A 185 -3.71 16.32 -4.54
N ASP A 186 -3.94 17.63 -4.68
CA ASP A 186 -3.45 18.46 -5.79
C ASP A 186 -2.08 19.05 -5.44
N ARG A 187 -2.00 19.79 -4.33
CA ARG A 187 -0.76 20.42 -3.85
C ARG A 187 -0.79 20.76 -2.37
N PHE A 188 0.36 21.08 -1.84
CA PHE A 188 0.52 21.70 -0.53
C PHE A 188 0.69 23.23 -0.69
N ASP A 189 0.15 23.99 0.26
CA ASP A 189 0.16 25.44 0.26
C ASP A 189 0.31 25.93 1.71
N GLY A 190 1.55 26.12 2.16
CA GLY A 190 1.87 26.43 3.54
C GLY A 190 1.38 25.33 4.51
N ARG A 191 0.37 25.62 5.32
CA ARG A 191 -0.25 24.61 6.22
C ARG A 191 -1.47 23.92 5.62
N LEU A 192 -1.86 24.29 4.42
CA LEU A 192 -3.03 23.71 3.75
C LEU A 192 -2.63 22.58 2.83
N VAL A 193 -3.42 21.52 2.84
CA VAL A 193 -3.44 20.48 1.80
C VAL A 193 -4.64 20.75 0.90
N ARG A 194 -4.40 21.02 -0.38
CA ARG A 194 -5.44 21.27 -1.40
C ARG A 194 -5.73 19.99 -2.17
N PHE A 195 -7.00 19.77 -2.44
CA PHE A 195 -7.47 18.57 -3.12
C PHE A 195 -7.94 18.91 -4.55
N THR A 196 -8.04 17.86 -5.38
CA THR A 196 -8.42 17.99 -6.80
C THR A 196 -9.84 18.52 -7.04
N ASP A 197 -10.70 18.56 -6.02
CA ASP A 197 -12.04 19.15 -6.05
C ASP A 197 -12.05 20.64 -5.61
N GLY A 198 -10.88 21.23 -5.37
CA GLY A 198 -10.73 22.61 -4.90
C GLY A 198 -10.91 22.79 -3.38
N THR A 199 -11.32 21.75 -2.63
CA THR A 199 -11.41 21.82 -1.16
C THR A 199 -10.02 21.74 -0.53
N SER A 200 -9.93 22.05 0.77
CA SER A 200 -8.68 21.99 1.52
C SER A 200 -8.90 21.52 2.95
N CYS A 201 -7.83 21.11 3.62
CA CYS A 201 -7.76 20.92 5.06
C CYS A 201 -6.39 21.36 5.58
N ALA A 202 -6.26 21.53 6.89
CA ALA A 202 -5.03 21.94 7.56
C ALA A 202 -4.62 20.88 8.61
N PRO A 203 -4.11 19.71 8.21
CA PRO A 203 -3.69 18.70 9.15
C PRO A 203 -2.39 19.11 9.84
N HIS A 204 -2.20 18.67 11.09
CA HIS A 204 -0.91 18.74 11.76
C HIS A 204 0.06 17.69 11.21
N THR A 205 -0.48 16.53 10.84
CA THR A 205 0.29 15.39 10.32
C THR A 205 -0.38 14.80 9.09
N VAL A 206 0.41 14.54 8.06
CA VAL A 206 0.03 13.77 6.88
C VAL A 206 0.74 12.42 6.96
N ILE A 207 -0.03 11.33 6.99
CA ILE A 207 0.50 9.97 7.02
C ILE A 207 0.26 9.34 5.65
N CYS A 208 1.35 9.11 4.92
CA CYS A 208 1.32 8.51 3.59
C CYS A 208 1.22 6.99 3.69
N ALA A 209 0.03 6.43 3.52
CA ALA A 209 -0.23 5.00 3.38
C ALA A 209 -0.25 4.62 1.88
N THR A 210 0.74 5.11 1.15
CA THR A 210 0.85 5.07 -0.30
C THR A 210 1.59 3.85 -0.83
N GLY A 211 1.90 2.90 0.06
CA GLY A 211 2.56 1.65 -0.24
C GLY A 211 4.08 1.76 -0.34
N TYR A 212 4.68 0.74 -0.94
CA TYR A 212 6.11 0.56 -1.01
C TYR A 212 6.55 0.26 -2.45
N ARG A 213 7.84 0.38 -2.71
CA ARG A 213 8.52 -0.12 -3.91
C ARG A 213 9.43 -1.29 -3.55
N PRO A 214 9.67 -2.23 -4.48
CA PRO A 214 10.50 -3.40 -4.20
C PRO A 214 11.98 -3.09 -3.96
N GLY A 215 12.50 -1.94 -4.44
CA GLY A 215 13.90 -1.56 -4.31
C GLY A 215 14.89 -2.43 -5.11
N ILE A 216 14.39 -3.34 -5.95
CA ILE A 216 15.22 -4.25 -6.76
C ILE A 216 15.93 -3.48 -7.88
N GLU A 217 15.35 -2.38 -8.35
CA GLU A 217 15.91 -1.55 -9.42
C GLU A 217 17.31 -1.08 -9.09
N THR A 218 17.52 -0.60 -7.87
CA THR A 218 18.83 -0.15 -7.39
C THR A 218 19.82 -1.32 -7.25
N LEU A 219 19.33 -2.48 -6.75
CA LEU A 219 20.18 -3.64 -6.48
C LEU A 219 20.60 -4.39 -7.74
N ALA A 220 19.67 -4.64 -8.63
CA ALA A 220 19.84 -5.60 -9.74
C ALA A 220 19.07 -5.20 -11.02
N GLY A 221 18.59 -3.96 -11.14
CA GLY A 221 17.82 -3.52 -12.30
C GLY A 221 18.59 -3.58 -13.63
N HIS A 222 19.92 -3.53 -13.58
CA HIS A 222 20.79 -3.72 -14.74
C HIS A 222 20.97 -5.19 -15.17
N LEU A 223 20.57 -6.13 -14.30
CA LEU A 223 20.68 -7.58 -14.53
C LEU A 223 19.38 -8.23 -14.95
N VAL A 224 18.22 -7.64 -14.58
CA VAL A 224 16.92 -8.25 -14.76
C VAL A 224 15.93 -7.26 -15.36
N ALA A 225 15.03 -7.77 -16.23
CA ALA A 225 13.92 -6.98 -16.72
C ALA A 225 12.89 -6.78 -15.59
N LEU A 226 12.54 -5.53 -15.32
CA LEU A 226 11.55 -5.14 -14.33
C LEU A 226 10.24 -4.70 -15.01
N ASP A 227 9.12 -4.98 -14.38
CA ASP A 227 7.82 -4.45 -14.78
C ASP A 227 7.65 -2.98 -14.33
N ARG A 228 6.51 -2.36 -14.69
CA ARG A 228 6.21 -0.96 -14.33
C ARG A 228 6.16 -0.69 -12.81
N ARG A 229 6.13 -1.74 -12.00
CA ARG A 229 6.10 -1.66 -10.52
C ARG A 229 7.47 -1.89 -9.91
N GLY A 230 8.51 -2.08 -10.72
CA GLY A 230 9.85 -2.45 -10.27
C GLY A 230 9.95 -3.91 -9.82
N MET A 231 8.95 -4.76 -10.15
CA MET A 231 9.02 -6.20 -9.89
C MET A 231 9.69 -6.92 -11.05
N PRO A 232 10.43 -8.00 -10.81
CA PRO A 232 10.99 -8.80 -11.88
C PRO A 232 9.88 -9.32 -12.81
N ALA A 233 10.14 -9.24 -14.10
CA ALA A 233 9.21 -9.72 -15.12
C ALA A 233 9.02 -11.26 -15.09
N PHE A 234 9.83 -11.96 -14.33
CA PHE A 234 9.78 -13.42 -14.12
C PHE A 234 9.96 -13.75 -12.64
N THR A 235 9.42 -14.87 -12.21
CA THR A 235 9.49 -15.35 -10.83
C THR A 235 9.83 -16.84 -10.80
N GLY A 236 10.50 -17.27 -9.71
CA GLY A 236 10.85 -18.69 -9.54
C GLY A 236 12.19 -19.08 -10.17
N ALA A 237 12.30 -20.31 -10.66
CA ALA A 237 13.52 -20.88 -11.23
C ALA A 237 13.69 -20.61 -12.73
N GLU A 238 12.93 -19.69 -13.29
CA GLU A 238 13.04 -19.32 -14.71
C GLU A 238 14.28 -18.46 -14.93
N SER A 239 14.98 -18.71 -16.03
CA SER A 239 16.11 -17.89 -16.43
C SER A 239 15.62 -16.60 -17.09
N SER A 240 16.22 -15.47 -16.72
CA SER A 240 15.98 -14.20 -17.43
C SER A 240 16.52 -14.31 -18.87
N PRO A 241 15.76 -13.87 -19.89
CA PRO A 241 16.30 -13.74 -21.25
C PRO A 241 17.60 -12.91 -21.23
N GLY A 242 18.71 -13.49 -21.72
CA GLY A 242 20.00 -12.82 -21.80
C GLY A 242 20.90 -12.93 -20.55
N VAL A 243 20.42 -13.53 -19.46
CA VAL A 243 21.24 -13.81 -18.27
C VAL A 243 21.45 -15.34 -18.17
N PRO A 244 22.64 -15.87 -18.42
CA PRO A 244 22.90 -17.30 -18.28
C PRO A 244 22.86 -17.71 -16.79
N GLY A 245 22.07 -18.72 -16.46
CA GLY A 245 21.93 -19.30 -15.13
C GLY A 245 20.61 -18.89 -14.42
N PRO A 246 20.14 -19.72 -13.48
CA PRO A 246 18.87 -19.47 -12.79
C PRO A 246 19.02 -18.27 -11.86
N VAL A 247 18.19 -17.23 -12.09
CA VAL A 247 17.94 -16.14 -11.12
C VAL A 247 16.67 -16.52 -10.38
N VAL A 248 16.80 -16.94 -9.12
CA VAL A 248 15.65 -17.31 -8.30
C VAL A 248 15.19 -16.06 -7.55
N LEU A 249 14.05 -15.51 -7.94
CA LEU A 249 13.36 -14.44 -7.24
C LEU A 249 12.09 -15.04 -6.62
N ARG A 250 11.97 -15.06 -5.31
CA ARG A 250 10.73 -15.44 -4.64
C ARG A 250 9.97 -14.17 -4.26
N PRO A 251 8.72 -14.00 -4.72
CA PRO A 251 7.82 -13.04 -4.10
C PRO A 251 7.56 -13.46 -2.67
N GLY A 252 7.63 -12.51 -1.72
CA GLY A 252 7.27 -12.69 -0.33
C GLY A 252 5.76 -12.86 -0.14
#